data_e072cda61c8bb7b5c281bdb0e95a66fa
#
_entry.id   e072cda61c8bb7b5c281bdb0e95a66fa
#
_cell.length_a   1.000
_cell.length_b   1.000
_cell.length_c   1.000
_cell.angle_alpha   90.00
_cell.angle_beta   90.00
_cell.angle_gamma   90.00
#
_symmetry.space_group_name_H-M   'P 1'
#
loop_
_entity.id
_entity.type
_entity.pdbx_description
1 polymer ?
#
loop_
_entity_poly.entity_id
_entity_poly.type
_entity_poly.pdbx_seq_one_letter_code
_entity_poly.pdbx_strand_id
1 'polypeptide(L)'
;ARAAGKASGAREAGLPLGLQLLIYPGCAAHQDTPSHATFARGLVLEEPAISWFFGNYVQSRAEREDWRFAPLHAPDVDGVAPAWIGLAECDPLVDEGVDYADKLRLAGVPVDLEIYRGVTHEFIKMGRAIPEARKAHADAARALRLAFHLE
;
A
#
# COMPACT_ATOMS: atom_id res chain seq x y z
N ALA A 1 -0.54 5.49 1.10
CA ALA A 1 -1.80 5.27 1.83
C ALA A 1 -3.03 5.57 0.97
N ARG A 2 -3.04 6.67 0.28
CA ARG A 2 -4.23 7.20 -0.41
C ARG A 2 -4.57 6.56 -1.73
N ALA A 3 -3.66 5.85 -2.37
CA ALA A 3 -3.92 5.20 -3.64
C ALA A 3 -4.94 4.05 -3.49
N ALA A 4 -4.84 3.27 -2.42
CA ALA A 4 -5.75 2.18 -2.13
C ALA A 4 -7.20 2.65 -1.89
N GLY A 5 -7.41 3.70 -1.07
CA GLY A 5 -8.75 4.29 -0.86
C GLY A 5 -9.34 4.92 -2.13
N LYS A 6 -8.50 5.37 -3.07
CA LYS A 6 -8.98 5.91 -4.35
C LYS A 6 -9.63 4.87 -5.26
N ALA A 7 -9.27 3.60 -5.15
CA ALA A 7 -9.88 2.54 -5.97
C ALA A 7 -11.37 2.36 -5.66
N SER A 8 -11.76 2.33 -4.37
CA SER A 8 -13.18 2.29 -3.98
C SER A 8 -13.93 3.56 -4.39
N GLY A 9 -13.33 4.74 -4.19
CA GLY A 9 -13.93 6.01 -4.64
C GLY A 9 -14.08 6.10 -6.16
N ALA A 10 -13.13 5.57 -6.94
CA ALA A 10 -13.24 5.51 -8.40
C ALA A 10 -14.37 4.58 -8.85
N ARG A 11 -14.51 3.40 -8.21
CA ARG A 11 -15.62 2.49 -8.46
C ARG A 11 -16.96 3.17 -8.20
N GLU A 12 -17.12 3.82 -7.04
CA GLU A 12 -18.34 4.56 -6.68
C GLU A 12 -18.67 5.67 -7.70
N ALA A 13 -17.65 6.32 -8.25
CA ALA A 13 -17.79 7.35 -9.29
C ALA A 13 -17.94 6.78 -10.71
N GLY A 14 -17.93 5.45 -10.88
CA GLY A 14 -18.02 4.80 -12.19
C GLY A 14 -16.79 5.01 -13.08
N LEU A 15 -15.63 5.33 -12.50
CA LEU A 15 -14.39 5.55 -13.24
C LEU A 15 -13.67 4.22 -13.51
N PRO A 16 -13.36 3.89 -14.79
CA PRO A 16 -12.68 2.64 -15.13
C PRO A 16 -11.20 2.73 -14.74
N LEU A 17 -10.81 2.05 -13.67
CA LEU A 17 -9.40 1.84 -13.32
C LEU A 17 -8.95 0.46 -13.81
N GLY A 18 -7.80 0.40 -14.50
CA GLY A 18 -7.23 -0.86 -14.99
C GLY A 18 -6.41 -1.59 -13.94
N LEU A 19 -5.78 -0.86 -13.02
CA LEU A 19 -4.90 -1.42 -12.00
C LEU A 19 -4.75 -0.48 -10.81
N GLN A 20 -4.66 -1.04 -9.60
CA GLN A 20 -4.09 -0.40 -8.42
C GLN A 20 -2.61 -0.79 -8.36
N LEU A 21 -1.69 0.15 -8.56
CA LEU A 21 -0.26 -0.08 -8.36
C LEU A 21 0.16 0.57 -7.05
N LEU A 22 0.42 -0.26 -6.04
CA LEU A 22 0.65 0.18 -4.67
C LEU A 22 2.07 -0.20 -4.23
N ILE A 23 2.81 0.78 -3.75
CA ILE A 23 4.18 0.60 -3.28
C ILE A 23 4.20 0.98 -1.81
N TYR A 24 4.46 -0.01 -0.94
CA TYR A 24 4.42 0.08 0.52
C TYR A 24 3.32 1.05 1.03
N PRO A 25 2.05 0.79 0.69
CA PRO A 25 0.96 1.68 1.05
C PRO A 25 0.69 1.64 2.56
N GLY A 26 0.40 2.80 3.15
CA GLY A 26 -0.29 2.84 4.44
C GLY A 26 -1.78 2.61 4.21
N CYS A 27 -2.38 1.68 4.92
CA CYS A 27 -3.77 1.25 4.75
C CYS A 27 -4.59 1.30 6.04
N ALA A 28 -3.94 1.42 7.22
CA ALA A 28 -4.56 1.40 8.53
C ALA A 28 -4.81 2.80 9.11
N ALA A 29 -5.80 2.91 10.00
CA ALA A 29 -6.10 4.12 10.78
C ALA A 29 -5.11 4.33 11.93
N HIS A 30 -4.53 3.24 12.43
CA HIS A 30 -3.70 3.20 13.63
C HIS A 30 -2.37 2.49 13.36
N GLN A 31 -1.38 2.77 14.21
CA GLN A 31 -0.05 2.18 14.17
C GLN A 31 0.04 1.07 15.24
N ASP A 32 -0.77 0.03 15.10
CA ASP A 32 -0.98 -1.00 16.12
C ASP A 32 -0.69 -2.44 15.66
N THR A 33 -0.14 -2.61 14.45
CA THR A 33 0.29 -3.92 13.95
C THR A 33 1.63 -4.35 14.56
N PRO A 34 1.97 -5.66 14.53
CA PRO A 34 3.28 -6.14 14.95
C PRO A 34 4.46 -5.47 14.24
N SER A 35 4.33 -5.19 12.94
CA SER A 35 5.38 -4.49 12.18
C SER A 35 5.59 -3.05 12.65
N HIS A 36 4.54 -2.33 13.04
CA HIS A 36 4.67 -1.01 13.65
C HIS A 36 5.50 -1.05 14.93
N ALA A 37 5.29 -2.07 15.77
CA ALA A 37 6.07 -2.24 17.00
C ALA A 37 7.52 -2.65 16.70
N THR A 38 7.72 -3.62 15.77
CA THR A 38 9.04 -4.18 15.45
C THR A 38 9.94 -3.16 14.77
N PHE A 39 9.40 -2.38 13.83
CA PHE A 39 10.14 -1.46 12.99
C PHE A 39 9.91 0.02 13.35
N ALA A 40 9.48 0.29 14.59
CA ALA A 40 9.16 1.64 15.08
C ALA A 40 10.32 2.63 14.98
N ARG A 41 11.56 2.15 15.05
CA ARG A 41 12.78 2.99 15.12
C ARG A 41 13.98 2.32 14.43
N GLY A 42 14.94 3.16 14.02
CA GLY A 42 16.22 2.72 13.48
C GLY A 42 16.21 2.42 11.98
N LEU A 43 15.10 2.67 11.30
CA LEU A 43 14.95 2.51 9.85
C LEU A 43 14.54 3.83 9.18
N VAL A 44 14.37 3.80 7.85
CA VAL A 44 14.08 5.02 7.06
C VAL A 44 12.73 5.64 7.44
N LEU A 45 11.71 4.81 7.65
CA LEU A 45 10.40 5.27 8.15
C LEU A 45 10.26 4.85 9.62
N GLU A 46 10.08 5.82 10.49
CA GLU A 46 9.90 5.61 11.92
C GLU A 46 8.52 6.06 12.40
N GLU A 47 8.06 5.51 13.53
CA GLU A 47 6.77 5.83 14.15
C GLU A 47 6.54 7.34 14.32
N PRO A 48 7.48 8.15 14.82
CA PRO A 48 7.25 9.60 14.95
C PRO A 48 6.97 10.30 13.62
N ALA A 49 7.60 9.84 12.53
CA ALA A 49 7.37 10.38 11.19
C ALA A 49 5.96 10.02 10.68
N ILE A 50 5.51 8.78 10.90
CA ILE A 50 4.14 8.35 10.53
C ILE A 50 3.12 9.19 11.31
N SER A 51 3.31 9.35 12.62
CA SER A 51 2.47 10.20 13.48
C SER A 51 2.42 11.64 13.00
N TRP A 52 3.55 12.20 12.60
CA TRP A 52 3.63 13.55 12.03
C TRP A 52 2.87 13.66 10.70
N PHE A 53 3.03 12.69 9.79
CA PHE A 53 2.28 12.66 8.52
C PHE A 53 0.78 12.59 8.77
N PHE A 54 0.33 11.76 9.70
CA PHE A 54 -1.09 11.64 10.04
C PHE A 54 -1.64 12.98 10.59
N GLY A 55 -0.91 13.61 11.51
CA GLY A 55 -1.31 14.90 12.09
C GLY A 55 -1.37 16.05 11.08
N ASN A 56 -0.56 16.00 10.01
CA ASN A 56 -0.61 17.00 8.94
C ASN A 56 -1.66 16.70 7.87
N TYR A 57 -2.17 15.46 7.83
CA TYR A 57 -3.11 15.07 6.79
C TYR A 57 -4.57 15.16 7.22
N VAL A 58 -4.87 14.77 8.44
CA VAL A 58 -6.22 14.80 9.01
C VAL A 58 -6.26 15.77 10.19
N GLN A 59 -7.40 16.44 10.36
CA GLN A 59 -7.54 17.45 11.41
C GLN A 59 -7.95 16.84 12.74
N SER A 60 -8.55 15.66 12.73
CA SER A 60 -8.99 14.95 13.92
C SER A 60 -8.66 13.47 13.88
N ARG A 61 -8.57 12.84 15.06
CA ARG A 61 -8.38 11.41 15.16
C ARG A 61 -9.56 10.62 14.56
N ALA A 62 -10.76 11.16 14.64
CA ALA A 62 -11.95 10.55 14.07
C ALA A 62 -11.89 10.43 12.54
N GLU A 63 -11.24 11.38 11.85
CA GLU A 63 -11.06 11.34 10.41
C GLU A 63 -10.14 10.19 9.94
N ARG A 64 -9.34 9.61 10.85
CA ARG A 64 -8.52 8.43 10.54
C ARG A 64 -9.36 7.19 10.29
N GLU A 65 -10.57 7.13 10.87
CA GLU A 65 -11.49 6.01 10.68
C GLU A 65 -12.21 6.03 9.32
N ASP A 66 -12.12 7.15 8.60
CA ASP A 66 -12.66 7.24 7.26
C ASP A 66 -11.88 6.32 6.31
N TRP A 67 -12.60 5.47 5.57
CA TRP A 67 -12.00 4.50 4.65
C TRP A 67 -11.16 5.16 3.53
N ARG A 68 -11.39 6.42 3.22
CA ARG A 68 -10.58 7.19 2.26
C ARG A 68 -9.19 7.48 2.80
N PHE A 69 -9.04 7.53 4.12
CA PHE A 69 -7.76 7.58 4.81
C PHE A 69 -7.20 6.19 5.10
N ALA A 70 -8.02 5.31 5.67
CA ALA A 70 -7.69 3.95 6.07
C ALA A 70 -8.47 2.92 5.23
N PRO A 71 -7.95 2.50 4.07
CA PRO A 71 -8.66 1.58 3.16
C PRO A 71 -9.04 0.23 3.78
N LEU A 72 -8.38 -0.19 4.85
CA LEU A 72 -8.78 -1.37 5.63
C LEU A 72 -10.17 -1.22 6.24
N HIS A 73 -10.65 0.01 6.47
CA HIS A 73 -11.99 0.30 6.98
C HIS A 73 -13.06 0.40 5.88
N ALA A 74 -12.70 0.26 4.61
CA ALA A 74 -13.70 0.27 3.55
C ALA A 74 -14.72 -0.84 3.79
N PRO A 75 -16.02 -0.53 3.80
CA PRO A 75 -17.06 -1.52 4.11
C PRO A 75 -17.14 -2.60 3.03
N ASP A 76 -16.79 -2.24 1.80
CA ASP A 76 -16.84 -3.09 0.63
C ASP A 76 -15.72 -2.71 -0.35
N VAL A 77 -15.05 -3.74 -0.90
CA VAL A 77 -14.01 -3.60 -1.93
C VAL A 77 -14.28 -4.49 -3.14
N ASP A 78 -15.49 -5.05 -3.26
CA ASP A 78 -15.89 -5.86 -4.42
C ASP A 78 -15.85 -5.02 -5.69
N GLY A 79 -15.35 -5.61 -6.77
CA GLY A 79 -15.33 -4.95 -8.07
C GLY A 79 -14.40 -3.74 -8.21
N VAL A 80 -13.51 -3.49 -7.24
CA VAL A 80 -12.42 -2.53 -7.47
C VAL A 80 -11.38 -3.10 -8.43
N ALA A 81 -10.56 -2.25 -9.02
CA ALA A 81 -9.52 -2.66 -9.96
C ALA A 81 -8.58 -3.72 -9.35
N PRO A 82 -8.06 -4.67 -10.14
CA PRO A 82 -6.97 -5.56 -9.72
C PRO A 82 -5.81 -4.80 -9.10
N ALA A 83 -5.06 -5.42 -8.19
CA ALA A 83 -3.95 -4.76 -7.50
C ALA A 83 -2.61 -5.47 -7.74
N TRP A 84 -1.56 -4.68 -7.95
CA TRP A 84 -0.18 -5.08 -7.71
C TRP A 84 0.31 -4.32 -6.48
N ILE A 85 0.84 -5.06 -5.48
CA ILE A 85 1.27 -4.50 -4.20
C ILE A 85 2.71 -4.93 -3.95
N GLY A 86 3.63 -3.96 -3.89
CA GLY A 86 5.04 -4.19 -3.54
C GLY A 86 5.35 -3.65 -2.14
N LEU A 87 5.80 -4.51 -1.24
CA LEU A 87 6.12 -4.19 0.15
C LEU A 87 7.59 -4.37 0.45
N ALA A 88 8.12 -3.62 1.42
CA ALA A 88 9.43 -3.84 2.00
C ALA A 88 9.29 -4.72 3.26
N GLU A 89 10.18 -5.70 3.43
CA GLU A 89 10.12 -6.61 4.58
C GLU A 89 10.34 -5.88 5.92
N CYS A 90 11.29 -4.94 5.95
CA CYS A 90 11.66 -4.20 7.16
C CYS A 90 10.96 -2.82 7.18
N ASP A 91 9.65 -2.82 7.24
CA ASP A 91 8.82 -1.61 7.13
C ASP A 91 7.69 -1.65 8.18
N PRO A 92 7.47 -0.56 8.93
CA PRO A 92 6.30 -0.47 9.81
C PRO A 92 4.97 -0.78 9.12
N LEU A 93 4.85 -0.50 7.82
CA LEU A 93 3.62 -0.62 7.04
C LEU A 93 3.43 -2.00 6.39
N VAL A 94 4.35 -2.97 6.60
CA VAL A 94 4.28 -4.25 5.88
C VAL A 94 3.02 -5.05 6.24
N ASP A 95 2.66 -5.13 7.51
CA ASP A 95 1.50 -5.91 7.95
C ASP A 95 0.19 -5.33 7.39
N GLU A 96 0.00 -4.01 7.48
CA GLU A 96 -1.23 -3.39 6.94
C GLU A 96 -1.31 -3.47 5.41
N GLY A 97 -0.17 -3.56 4.72
CA GLY A 97 -0.13 -3.82 3.29
C GLY A 97 -0.55 -5.26 2.95
N VAL A 98 -0.14 -6.24 3.76
CA VAL A 98 -0.58 -7.65 3.65
C VAL A 98 -2.08 -7.75 3.95
N ASP A 99 -2.55 -7.15 5.04
CA ASP A 99 -3.96 -7.16 5.43
C ASP A 99 -4.86 -6.57 4.34
N TYR A 100 -4.38 -5.51 3.67
CA TYR A 100 -5.12 -4.94 2.55
C TYR A 100 -5.15 -5.86 1.32
N ALA A 101 -4.04 -6.54 1.01
CA ALA A 101 -3.99 -7.54 -0.04
C ALA A 101 -4.98 -8.68 0.24
N ASP A 102 -5.04 -9.15 1.47
CA ASP A 102 -5.94 -10.23 1.88
C ASP A 102 -7.41 -9.78 1.87
N LYS A 103 -7.69 -8.54 2.30
CA LYS A 103 -9.04 -7.95 2.18
C LYS A 103 -9.52 -7.93 0.73
N LEU A 104 -8.67 -7.53 -0.21
CA LEU A 104 -8.99 -7.54 -1.64
C LEU A 104 -9.23 -8.95 -2.16
N ARG A 105 -8.37 -9.92 -1.80
CA ARG A 105 -8.51 -11.33 -2.21
C ARG A 105 -9.80 -11.95 -1.69
N LEU A 106 -10.16 -11.68 -0.43
CA LEU A 106 -11.42 -12.16 0.17
C LEU A 106 -12.65 -11.63 -0.56
N ALA A 107 -12.56 -10.44 -1.15
CA ALA A 107 -13.58 -9.85 -2.00
C ALA A 107 -13.51 -10.30 -3.48
N GLY A 108 -12.68 -11.30 -3.80
CA GLY A 108 -12.54 -11.82 -5.17
C GLY A 108 -11.74 -10.92 -6.12
N VAL A 109 -11.08 -9.88 -5.63
CA VAL A 109 -10.24 -8.98 -6.44
C VAL A 109 -8.88 -9.65 -6.70
N PRO A 110 -8.41 -9.74 -7.96
CA PRO A 110 -7.08 -10.27 -8.26
C PRO A 110 -5.97 -9.41 -7.63
N VAL A 111 -5.06 -10.07 -6.89
CA VAL A 111 -3.94 -9.39 -6.23
C VAL A 111 -2.64 -10.13 -6.48
N ASP A 112 -1.67 -9.41 -7.03
CA ASP A 112 -0.26 -9.79 -7.10
C ASP A 112 0.49 -9.05 -5.98
N LEU A 113 0.97 -9.81 -4.97
CA LEU A 113 1.64 -9.28 -3.79
C LEU A 113 3.10 -9.75 -3.77
N GLU A 114 4.04 -8.80 -3.73
CA GLU A 114 5.47 -9.05 -3.62
C GLU A 114 6.03 -8.40 -2.35
N ILE A 115 6.72 -9.20 -1.51
CA ILE A 115 7.46 -8.70 -0.34
C ILE A 115 8.95 -8.79 -0.65
N TYR A 116 9.60 -7.64 -0.78
CA TYR A 116 11.04 -7.55 -1.06
C TYR A 116 11.82 -7.70 0.24
N ARG A 117 12.68 -8.72 0.29
CA ARG A 117 13.40 -9.10 1.50
C ARG A 117 14.62 -8.23 1.76
N GLY A 118 14.91 -7.96 3.05
CA GLY A 118 16.09 -7.25 3.50
C GLY A 118 16.11 -5.75 3.16
N VAL A 119 14.99 -5.20 2.71
CA VAL A 119 14.88 -3.76 2.38
C VAL A 119 13.88 -3.05 3.28
N THR A 120 14.07 -1.73 3.40
CA THR A 120 13.25 -0.84 4.23
C THR A 120 12.29 -0.02 3.38
N HIS A 121 11.39 0.71 4.02
CA HIS A 121 10.60 1.75 3.36
C HIS A 121 11.48 2.64 2.48
N GLU A 122 10.95 3.19 1.40
CA GLU A 122 11.66 4.03 0.42
C GLU A 122 12.70 3.30 -0.46
N PHE A 123 12.91 1.98 -0.30
CA PHE A 123 13.93 1.25 -1.06
C PHE A 123 13.80 1.40 -2.57
N ILE A 124 12.58 1.56 -3.09
CA ILE A 124 12.33 1.68 -4.55
C ILE A 124 13.08 2.84 -5.18
N LYS A 125 13.39 3.89 -4.42
CA LYS A 125 14.15 5.05 -4.87
C LYS A 125 15.66 4.76 -5.00
N MET A 126 16.12 3.62 -4.49
CA MET A 126 17.55 3.28 -4.37
C MET A 126 18.05 2.35 -5.49
N GLY A 127 17.45 2.40 -6.68
CA GLY A 127 17.74 1.48 -7.80
C GLY A 127 19.20 1.49 -8.28
N ARG A 128 20.00 2.52 -7.95
CA ARG A 128 21.44 2.55 -8.23
C ARG A 128 22.25 1.69 -7.27
N ALA A 129 21.76 1.45 -6.06
CA ALA A 129 22.47 0.76 -4.98
C ALA A 129 21.84 -0.59 -4.63
N ILE A 130 20.51 -0.71 -4.69
CA ILE A 130 19.77 -1.86 -4.19
C ILE A 130 19.16 -2.66 -5.35
N PRO A 131 19.54 -3.95 -5.54
CA PRO A 131 19.00 -4.79 -6.61
C PRO A 131 17.47 -4.97 -6.51
N GLU A 132 16.94 -5.09 -5.30
CA GLU A 132 15.51 -5.23 -5.01
C GLU A 132 14.70 -4.06 -5.56
N ALA A 133 15.25 -2.84 -5.53
CA ALA A 133 14.62 -1.68 -6.12
C ALA A 133 14.44 -1.82 -7.63
N ARG A 134 15.47 -2.33 -8.34
CA ARG A 134 15.38 -2.58 -9.78
C ARG A 134 14.39 -3.70 -10.08
N LYS A 135 14.37 -4.76 -9.25
CA LYS A 135 13.39 -5.83 -9.35
C LYS A 135 11.97 -5.27 -9.18
N ALA A 136 11.73 -4.46 -8.16
CA ALA A 136 10.42 -3.86 -7.91
C ALA A 136 9.93 -2.99 -9.08
N HIS A 137 10.83 -2.19 -9.68
CA HIS A 137 10.49 -1.43 -10.88
C HIS A 137 10.12 -2.35 -12.07
N ALA A 138 10.85 -3.45 -12.26
CA ALA A 138 10.57 -4.39 -13.34
C ALA A 138 9.23 -5.12 -13.13
N ASP A 139 8.95 -5.55 -11.90
CA ASP A 139 7.70 -6.22 -11.53
C ASP A 139 6.49 -5.27 -11.69
N ALA A 140 6.60 -4.02 -11.20
CA ALA A 140 5.58 -3.00 -11.38
C ALA A 140 5.32 -2.68 -12.87
N ALA A 141 6.39 -2.56 -13.67
CA ALA A 141 6.27 -2.33 -15.11
C ALA A 141 5.61 -3.52 -15.83
N ARG A 142 5.91 -4.75 -15.40
CA ARG A 142 5.25 -5.97 -15.92
C ARG A 142 3.76 -5.95 -15.59
N ALA A 143 3.38 -5.63 -14.35
CA ALA A 143 1.98 -5.52 -13.93
C ALA A 143 1.21 -4.48 -14.75
N LEU A 144 1.82 -3.31 -15.01
CA LEU A 144 1.23 -2.28 -15.86
C LEU A 144 1.05 -2.76 -17.31
N ARG A 145 2.07 -3.40 -17.90
CA ARG A 145 1.95 -3.93 -19.27
C ARG A 145 0.81 -4.94 -19.38
N LEU A 146 0.70 -5.86 -18.43
CA LEU A 146 -0.39 -6.83 -18.39
C LEU A 146 -1.76 -6.17 -18.28
N ALA A 147 -1.90 -5.21 -17.37
CA ALA A 147 -3.17 -4.50 -17.15
C ALA A 147 -3.65 -3.69 -18.36
N PHE A 148 -2.72 -3.18 -19.16
CA PHE A 148 -3.03 -2.36 -20.33
C PHE A 148 -2.79 -3.08 -21.66
N HIS A 149 -2.59 -4.41 -21.65
CA HIS A 149 -2.36 -5.25 -22.84
C HIS A 149 -1.22 -4.72 -23.76
N LEU A 150 -0.15 -4.20 -23.14
CA LEU A 150 1.05 -3.72 -23.83
C LEU A 150 2.07 -4.85 -23.95
N GLU A 151 2.64 -5.03 -25.14
CA GLU A 151 3.73 -5.97 -25.41
C GLU A 151 5.07 -5.55 -24.75
#